data_ffe7344b1ab67c4ba8669f7345d0621c
#
_entry.id   ffe7344b1ab67c4ba8669f7345d0621c
#
_cell.length_a   1.000
_cell.length_b   1.000
_cell.length_c   1.000
_cell.angle_alpha   90.00
_cell.angle_beta   90.00
_cell.angle_gamma   90.00
#
_symmetry.space_group_name_H-M   'P 1'
#
loop_
_entity.id
_entity.type
_entity.pdbx_description
1 polymer ?
#
loop_
_entity_poly.entity_id
_entity_poly.type
_entity_poly.pdbx_seq_one_letter_code
_entity_poly.pdbx_strand_id
1 'polypeptide(L)'
;MSPTSTEQNELHPPDANAAAGDPNHDHENNLEVEDSRSFAQRNPLAKPIAIVLVIVAILAVGWYWWDSSHWESTDDAEIDGHIYPISARVGGQVIKVSVDDGQFVHKGDVLVVTDPTDYKVALDRATADYQEAQASAQAAQFGVPISSAGSSQQIRSAAADMSGAQAGVLAAQKQVEAAQAQVVEAQAMAQKLNADVERYRMLLDKKEISQQQFDQATSSATAANATVKAREAALLAARAQVQQAESRIEQAHAELQNAQVSPKQVQATEARAKSADAQVLRYKAALDQAQLNLGYTTIVAPVDGIVGKRSVQVGQNVAPGQDMMAIVPLRDIWVTANFKETQLEHMLPGQPVKVKVDTYGGRKWDAHVTSIGAATGAKYSLLPPENATGNYVKVVQRIPVRIDFDNNDKSDFNQDGLLRPGMSVGPNVNVSVRPENNNSNK
;
A
#
# COMPACT_ATOMS: atom_id res chain seq x y z
N MET A 1 -15.99 -59.71 30.35
CA MET A 1 -16.16 -61.08 29.89
C MET A 1 -14.94 -61.48 29.12
N SER A 2 -13.96 -62.06 29.82
CA SER A 2 -12.94 -62.99 29.31
C SER A 2 -13.66 -64.29 28.95
N PRO A 3 -13.02 -65.29 28.36
CA PRO A 3 -11.64 -65.74 28.56
C PRO A 3 -10.93 -66.40 27.34
N THR A 4 -9.63 -66.60 27.51
CA THR A 4 -8.86 -67.88 27.50
C THR A 4 -8.46 -68.43 26.13
N SER A 5 -7.35 -69.03 25.87
CA SER A 5 -6.21 -69.65 26.63
C SER A 5 -5.15 -70.08 25.59
N THR A 6 -3.90 -69.94 25.90
CA THR A 6 -2.97 -71.03 26.23
C THR A 6 -2.64 -72.02 25.12
N GLU A 7 -1.39 -72.14 24.68
CA GLU A 7 -0.54 -73.28 25.07
C GLU A 7 0.90 -73.12 24.59
N GLN A 8 1.74 -73.31 25.55
CA GLN A 8 3.16 -73.66 25.57
C GLN A 8 3.46 -74.92 24.74
N ASN A 9 4.65 -75.03 24.20
CA ASN A 9 5.43 -76.25 24.37
C ASN A 9 6.92 -75.99 24.29
N GLU A 10 7.56 -76.18 25.44
CA GLU A 10 8.98 -76.45 25.61
C GLU A 10 9.30 -77.83 24.99
N LEU A 11 10.59 -78.03 24.62
CA LEU A 11 11.34 -79.17 25.12
C LEU A 11 12.81 -79.16 24.66
N HIS A 12 13.64 -79.31 25.63
CA HIS A 12 15.05 -79.35 25.78
C HIS A 12 15.64 -80.74 25.30
N PRO A 13 17.00 -80.91 25.35
CA PRO A 13 17.85 -81.78 24.53
C PRO A 13 18.07 -83.19 25.17
N PRO A 14 18.89 -83.98 24.60
CA PRO A 14 19.89 -84.58 25.47
C PRO A 14 21.29 -84.84 24.88
N ASP A 15 22.16 -84.94 25.85
CA ASP A 15 23.54 -85.26 25.91
C ASP A 15 23.94 -86.59 25.38
N ALA A 16 25.31 -86.65 25.19
CA ALA A 16 26.26 -87.59 25.73
C ALA A 16 26.65 -88.87 24.95
N ASN A 17 27.88 -88.89 24.60
CA ASN A 17 28.89 -89.76 25.15
C ASN A 17 29.25 -91.10 24.49
N ALA A 18 30.57 -91.25 24.43
CA ALA A 18 31.45 -92.46 24.64
C ALA A 18 31.68 -93.36 23.42
N ALA A 19 32.81 -93.59 23.05
CA ALA A 19 34.01 -94.15 23.59
C ALA A 19 34.81 -94.93 22.53
N ALA A 20 36.11 -94.76 22.56
CA ALA A 20 37.18 -95.69 22.49
C ALA A 20 37.36 -96.63 21.29
N GLY A 21 38.57 -96.58 20.76
CA GLY A 21 39.18 -97.70 20.01
C GLY A 21 40.40 -97.29 19.19
N ASP A 22 41.53 -97.30 19.77
CA ASP A 22 42.90 -97.49 19.18
C ASP A 22 43.06 -98.95 18.74
N PRO A 23 44.05 -99.39 17.92
CA PRO A 23 45.32 -98.77 17.54
C PRO A 23 45.88 -99.13 16.11
N ASN A 24 46.96 -98.47 15.80
CA ASN A 24 48.10 -98.88 14.93
C ASN A 24 47.87 -99.33 13.48
N HIS A 25 48.42 -98.49 12.59
CA HIS A 25 49.35 -99.01 11.59
C HIS A 25 50.30 -97.93 11.07
N ASP A 26 51.56 -98.19 11.28
CA ASP A 26 52.72 -97.51 10.69
C ASP A 26 52.64 -97.55 9.16
N HIS A 27 52.81 -96.42 8.50
CA HIS A 27 53.48 -96.37 7.22
C HIS A 27 54.27 -95.05 7.10
N GLU A 28 55.60 -95.24 7.14
CA GLU A 28 56.53 -94.26 6.64
C GLU A 28 56.19 -93.83 5.21
N ASN A 29 56.13 -92.53 4.97
CA ASN A 29 56.37 -91.99 3.65
C ASN A 29 57.09 -90.66 3.72
N ASN A 30 58.21 -90.66 3.07
CA ASN A 30 59.18 -89.61 2.82
C ASN A 30 58.54 -88.28 2.52
N LEU A 31 58.89 -87.28 3.31
CA LEU A 31 58.69 -85.89 2.97
C LEU A 31 59.83 -85.41 2.06
N GLU A 32 59.58 -85.28 0.78
CA GLU A 32 60.38 -84.47 -0.08
C GLU A 32 60.21 -83.02 0.37
N VAL A 33 61.26 -82.40 0.82
CA VAL A 33 61.39 -81.00 1.12
C VAL A 33 61.38 -80.24 -0.22
N GLU A 34 60.23 -79.74 -0.62
CA GLU A 34 60.14 -78.75 -1.72
C GLU A 34 60.75 -77.42 -1.27
N ASP A 35 61.91 -77.13 -1.82
CA ASP A 35 62.72 -75.93 -1.66
C ASP A 35 61.97 -74.74 -2.15
N SER A 36 61.14 -74.10 -1.26
CA SER A 36 60.41 -72.86 -1.54
C SER A 36 61.36 -71.65 -1.60
N ARG A 37 62.25 -71.68 -2.57
CA ARG A 37 62.99 -70.45 -2.92
C ARG A 37 62.04 -69.43 -3.47
N SER A 38 61.79 -68.35 -2.67
CA SER A 38 60.98 -67.15 -2.98
C SER A 38 61.30 -66.65 -4.39
N PHE A 39 60.28 -66.42 -5.17
CA PHE A 39 60.25 -65.81 -6.57
C PHE A 39 61.21 -64.62 -6.68
N ALA A 40 61.49 -63.90 -5.60
CA ALA A 40 62.38 -62.75 -5.48
C ALA A 40 63.88 -63.05 -5.61
N GLN A 41 64.31 -64.34 -5.58
CA GLN A 41 65.73 -64.73 -5.74
C GLN A 41 66.09 -65.13 -7.21
N ARG A 42 65.10 -65.32 -8.08
CA ARG A 42 65.33 -65.72 -9.49
C ARG A 42 65.53 -64.54 -10.46
N ASN A 43 65.15 -63.35 -10.07
CA ASN A 43 65.29 -62.16 -10.92
C ASN A 43 65.88 -60.98 -10.13
N PRO A 44 67.18 -60.63 -10.35
CA PRO A 44 67.81 -59.53 -9.63
C PRO A 44 67.16 -58.18 -9.81
N LEU A 45 66.31 -58.01 -10.87
CA LEU A 45 65.54 -56.82 -11.14
C LEU A 45 64.13 -56.75 -10.49
N ALA A 46 63.69 -57.90 -9.88
CA ALA A 46 62.36 -57.94 -9.23
C ALA A 46 62.30 -57.11 -7.95
N LYS A 47 63.37 -57.01 -7.20
CA LYS A 47 63.48 -56.21 -5.98
C LYS A 47 63.36 -54.70 -6.25
N PRO A 48 64.10 -54.11 -7.21
CA PRO A 48 63.93 -52.66 -7.52
C PRO A 48 62.61 -52.38 -8.14
N ILE A 49 61.99 -53.24 -8.98
CA ILE A 49 60.63 -53.06 -9.55
C ILE A 49 59.59 -53.11 -8.40
N ALA A 50 59.66 -54.01 -7.47
CA ALA A 50 58.77 -54.08 -6.30
C ALA A 50 58.87 -52.80 -5.45
N ILE A 51 60.06 -52.25 -5.22
CA ILE A 51 60.28 -51.01 -4.49
C ILE A 51 59.66 -49.80 -5.23
N VAL A 52 59.84 -49.74 -6.55
CA VAL A 52 59.22 -48.67 -7.37
C VAL A 52 57.71 -48.76 -7.35
N LEU A 53 57.12 -49.97 -7.44
CA LEU A 53 55.66 -50.14 -7.33
C LEU A 53 55.11 -49.70 -5.95
N VAL A 54 55.83 -50.02 -4.88
CA VAL A 54 55.47 -49.57 -3.52
C VAL A 54 55.54 -48.03 -3.40
N ILE A 55 56.61 -47.43 -3.95
CA ILE A 55 56.76 -45.97 -3.94
C ILE A 55 55.60 -45.32 -4.76
N VAL A 56 55.27 -45.83 -5.95
CA VAL A 56 54.16 -45.37 -6.75
C VAL A 56 52.83 -45.56 -6.03
N ALA A 57 52.62 -46.69 -5.36
CA ALA A 57 51.43 -46.92 -4.53
C ALA A 57 51.33 -45.94 -3.36
N ILE A 58 52.44 -45.66 -2.66
CA ILE A 58 52.48 -44.67 -1.57
C ILE A 58 52.20 -43.27 -2.09
N LEU A 59 52.78 -42.90 -3.23
CA LEU A 59 52.51 -41.61 -3.87
C LEU A 59 51.07 -41.50 -4.35
N ALA A 60 50.48 -42.56 -4.92
CA ALA A 60 49.08 -42.60 -5.34
C ALA A 60 48.12 -42.52 -4.14
N VAL A 61 48.42 -43.24 -3.05
CA VAL A 61 47.64 -43.14 -1.80
C VAL A 61 47.80 -41.76 -1.16
N GLY A 62 49.01 -41.20 -1.17
CA GLY A 62 49.27 -39.84 -0.66
C GLY A 62 48.55 -38.80 -1.47
N TRP A 63 48.54 -38.93 -2.80
CA TRP A 63 47.79 -38.00 -3.68
C TRP A 63 46.28 -38.16 -3.50
N TYR A 64 45.78 -39.41 -3.41
CA TYR A 64 44.36 -39.66 -3.15
C TYR A 64 43.92 -39.11 -1.80
N TRP A 65 44.78 -39.28 -0.77
CA TRP A 65 44.49 -38.74 0.56
C TRP A 65 44.52 -37.20 0.57
N TRP A 66 45.46 -36.60 -0.17
CA TRP A 66 45.55 -35.16 -0.33
C TRP A 66 44.35 -34.62 -1.11
N ASP A 67 43.93 -35.20 -2.22
CA ASP A 67 42.75 -34.79 -2.99
C ASP A 67 41.48 -34.96 -2.17
N SER A 68 41.35 -36.06 -1.44
CA SER A 68 40.18 -36.34 -0.58
C SER A 68 40.07 -35.37 0.61
N SER A 69 41.18 -34.81 1.10
CA SER A 69 41.17 -33.86 2.23
C SER A 69 40.69 -32.45 1.86
N HIS A 70 40.50 -32.17 0.57
CA HIS A 70 40.04 -30.88 0.07
C HIS A 70 38.51 -30.80 -0.16
N TRP A 71 37.82 -31.88 0.11
CA TRP A 71 36.36 -31.97 -0.09
C TRP A 71 35.66 -32.24 1.22
N GLU A 72 34.73 -31.33 1.60
CA GLU A 72 33.86 -31.54 2.73
C GLU A 72 32.45 -31.92 2.26
N SER A 73 31.90 -32.98 2.81
CA SER A 73 30.59 -33.49 2.44
C SER A 73 29.70 -33.73 3.65
N THR A 74 28.40 -33.66 3.44
CA THR A 74 27.39 -34.03 4.44
C THR A 74 26.26 -34.81 3.78
N ASP A 75 25.74 -35.80 4.50
CA ASP A 75 24.54 -36.55 4.11
C ASP A 75 23.26 -35.92 4.70
N ASP A 76 23.41 -34.89 5.56
CA ASP A 76 22.32 -34.17 6.18
C ASP A 76 22.06 -32.89 5.40
N ALA A 77 21.52 -33.05 4.20
CA ALA A 77 21.20 -31.95 3.31
C ALA A 77 19.94 -32.26 2.48
N GLU A 78 19.12 -31.24 2.28
CA GLU A 78 17.91 -31.33 1.49
C GLU A 78 17.79 -30.14 0.54
N ILE A 79 17.07 -30.36 -0.55
CA ILE A 79 16.65 -29.26 -1.42
C ILE A 79 15.51 -28.53 -0.71
N ASP A 80 15.68 -27.25 -0.52
CA ASP A 80 14.71 -26.33 0.05
C ASP A 80 14.20 -25.36 -1.04
N GLY A 81 13.13 -24.65 -0.78
CA GLY A 81 12.56 -23.69 -1.74
C GLY A 81 11.40 -22.91 -1.18
N HIS A 82 11.07 -21.82 -1.84
CA HIS A 82 9.90 -21.06 -1.46
C HIS A 82 8.62 -21.82 -1.80
N ILE A 83 7.73 -21.91 -0.86
CA ILE A 83 6.37 -22.47 -1.04
C ILE A 83 5.40 -21.30 -0.95
N TYR A 84 4.63 -21.05 -2.01
CA TYR A 84 3.65 -19.98 -2.06
C TYR A 84 2.25 -20.53 -1.72
N PRO A 85 1.76 -20.32 -0.50
CA PRO A 85 0.39 -20.70 -0.16
C PRO A 85 -0.59 -19.80 -0.91
N ILE A 86 -1.58 -20.41 -1.52
CA ILE A 86 -2.68 -19.75 -2.22
C ILE A 86 -3.92 -19.83 -1.34
N SER A 87 -4.32 -18.68 -0.81
CA SER A 87 -5.49 -18.57 0.05
C SER A 87 -6.58 -17.70 -0.58
N ALA A 88 -7.82 -17.92 -0.17
CA ALA A 88 -8.95 -17.11 -0.59
C ALA A 88 -8.86 -15.71 0.04
N ARG A 89 -8.96 -14.65 -0.78
CA ARG A 89 -9.05 -13.26 -0.27
C ARG A 89 -10.48 -12.87 0.10
N VAL A 90 -11.44 -13.51 -0.55
CA VAL A 90 -12.88 -13.30 -0.33
C VAL A 90 -13.58 -14.65 -0.15
N GLY A 91 -14.65 -14.67 0.63
CA GLY A 91 -15.44 -15.87 0.86
C GLY A 91 -16.34 -16.20 -0.34
N GLY A 92 -16.76 -17.45 -0.44
CA GLY A 92 -17.71 -17.86 -1.47
C GLY A 92 -17.67 -19.35 -1.76
N GLN A 93 -18.65 -19.85 -2.51
CA GLN A 93 -18.68 -21.23 -2.95
C GLN A 93 -17.74 -21.39 -4.17
N VAL A 94 -16.92 -22.42 -4.16
CA VAL A 94 -16.07 -22.77 -5.29
C VAL A 94 -16.90 -23.38 -6.40
N ILE A 95 -16.93 -22.72 -7.56
CA ILE A 95 -17.68 -23.19 -8.73
C ILE A 95 -16.79 -23.94 -9.71
N LYS A 96 -15.49 -23.64 -9.72
CA LYS A 96 -14.53 -24.28 -10.62
C LYS A 96 -13.15 -24.34 -9.99
N VAL A 97 -12.50 -25.49 -10.14
CA VAL A 97 -11.07 -25.67 -9.92
C VAL A 97 -10.47 -26.08 -11.27
N SER A 98 -9.50 -25.31 -11.76
CA SER A 98 -8.98 -25.43 -13.13
C SER A 98 -7.68 -26.22 -13.20
N VAL A 99 -7.14 -26.65 -12.05
CA VAL A 99 -5.80 -27.28 -11.96
C VAL A 99 -5.87 -28.53 -11.07
N ASP A 100 -5.00 -29.49 -11.37
CA ASP A 100 -4.83 -30.71 -10.58
C ASP A 100 -3.51 -30.72 -9.81
N ASP A 101 -3.43 -31.64 -8.82
CA ASP A 101 -2.19 -31.83 -8.04
C ASP A 101 -1.03 -32.24 -8.96
N GLY A 102 0.11 -31.61 -8.79
CA GLY A 102 1.32 -31.87 -9.60
C GLY A 102 1.32 -31.22 -10.98
N GLN A 103 0.28 -30.47 -11.36
CA GLN A 103 0.22 -29.76 -12.64
C GLN A 103 1.14 -28.53 -12.62
N PHE A 104 1.84 -28.29 -13.72
CA PHE A 104 2.59 -27.06 -13.92
C PHE A 104 1.66 -25.92 -14.32
N VAL A 105 1.85 -24.74 -13.72
CA VAL A 105 1.08 -23.52 -13.98
C VAL A 105 2.01 -22.34 -14.22
N HIS A 106 1.56 -21.41 -15.06
CA HIS A 106 2.24 -20.16 -15.30
C HIS A 106 1.62 -19.05 -14.44
N LYS A 107 2.41 -18.03 -14.17
CA LYS A 107 1.94 -16.82 -13.51
C LYS A 107 0.75 -16.22 -14.27
N GLY A 108 -0.36 -16.03 -13.57
CA GLY A 108 -1.60 -15.51 -14.12
C GLY A 108 -2.61 -16.59 -14.53
N ASP A 109 -2.23 -17.87 -14.56
CA ASP A 109 -3.18 -18.96 -14.81
C ASP A 109 -4.27 -19.01 -13.74
N VAL A 110 -5.51 -19.25 -14.16
CA VAL A 110 -6.66 -19.35 -13.26
C VAL A 110 -6.61 -20.68 -12.54
N LEU A 111 -6.52 -20.65 -11.22
CA LEU A 111 -6.48 -21.83 -10.35
C LEU A 111 -7.87 -22.23 -9.87
N VAL A 112 -8.56 -21.28 -9.26
CA VAL A 112 -9.87 -21.49 -8.64
C VAL A 112 -10.77 -20.30 -8.98
N VAL A 113 -12.05 -20.58 -9.21
CA VAL A 113 -13.10 -19.58 -9.37
C VAL A 113 -14.16 -19.82 -8.31
N THR A 114 -14.43 -18.81 -7.50
CA THR A 114 -15.56 -18.78 -6.56
C THR A 114 -16.77 -18.11 -7.22
N ASP A 115 -17.95 -18.31 -6.67
CA ASP A 115 -19.19 -17.71 -7.19
C ASP A 115 -19.11 -16.18 -7.15
N PRO A 116 -19.14 -15.50 -8.31
CA PRO A 116 -19.02 -14.04 -8.38
C PRO A 116 -20.36 -13.32 -8.23
N THR A 117 -21.48 -14.03 -8.07
CA THR A 117 -22.85 -13.45 -8.19
C THR A 117 -23.07 -12.34 -7.18
N ASP A 118 -22.81 -12.59 -5.91
CA ASP A 118 -22.99 -11.59 -4.85
C ASP A 118 -22.06 -10.37 -5.05
N TYR A 119 -20.85 -10.63 -5.52
CA TYR A 119 -19.86 -9.57 -5.79
C TYR A 119 -20.23 -8.74 -7.02
N LYS A 120 -20.86 -9.33 -8.04
CA LYS A 120 -21.40 -8.57 -9.19
C LYS A 120 -22.55 -7.67 -8.76
N VAL A 121 -23.48 -8.17 -7.96
CA VAL A 121 -24.58 -7.35 -7.41
C VAL A 121 -24.03 -6.21 -6.54
N ALA A 122 -23.02 -6.48 -5.72
CA ALA A 122 -22.37 -5.46 -4.93
C ALA A 122 -21.65 -4.39 -5.80
N LEU A 123 -21.01 -4.81 -6.90
CA LEU A 123 -20.40 -3.92 -7.87
C LEU A 123 -21.44 -3.04 -8.58
N ASP A 124 -22.55 -3.65 -9.03
CA ASP A 124 -23.63 -2.92 -9.72
C ASP A 124 -24.24 -1.87 -8.79
N ARG A 125 -24.46 -2.21 -7.51
CA ARG A 125 -24.92 -1.27 -6.49
C ARG A 125 -23.94 -0.14 -6.26
N ALA A 126 -22.66 -0.43 -6.05
CA ALA A 126 -21.64 0.60 -5.85
C ALA A 126 -21.48 1.50 -7.08
N THR A 127 -21.69 0.95 -8.29
CA THR A 127 -21.70 1.71 -9.54
C THR A 127 -22.86 2.70 -9.58
N ALA A 128 -24.06 2.27 -9.21
CA ALA A 128 -25.25 3.12 -9.14
C ALA A 128 -25.08 4.25 -8.11
N ASP A 129 -24.59 3.91 -6.89
CA ASP A 129 -24.34 4.87 -5.82
C ASP A 129 -23.28 5.93 -6.26
N TYR A 130 -22.24 5.51 -6.98
CA TYR A 130 -21.25 6.42 -7.53
C TYR A 130 -21.83 7.36 -8.59
N GLN A 131 -22.67 6.84 -9.51
CA GLN A 131 -23.35 7.65 -10.53
C GLN A 131 -24.31 8.66 -9.91
N GLU A 132 -25.07 8.27 -8.88
CA GLU A 132 -25.93 9.16 -8.12
C GLU A 132 -25.12 10.31 -7.47
N ALA A 133 -24.01 9.96 -6.82
CA ALA A 133 -23.13 10.96 -6.21
C ALA A 133 -22.55 11.93 -7.24
N GLN A 134 -22.16 11.43 -8.43
CA GLN A 134 -21.69 12.28 -9.53
C GLN A 134 -22.77 13.27 -9.99
N ALA A 135 -23.99 12.78 -10.22
CA ALA A 135 -25.12 13.64 -10.64
C ALA A 135 -25.43 14.68 -9.57
N SER A 136 -25.42 14.32 -8.29
CA SER A 136 -25.63 15.22 -7.16
C SER A 136 -24.54 16.29 -7.07
N ALA A 137 -23.27 15.92 -7.23
CA ALA A 137 -22.16 16.86 -7.24
C ALA A 137 -22.25 17.85 -8.41
N GLN A 138 -22.59 17.35 -9.59
CA GLN A 138 -22.79 18.20 -10.77
C GLN A 138 -23.91 19.20 -10.56
N ALA A 139 -25.06 18.79 -9.98
CA ALA A 139 -26.15 19.65 -9.62
C ALA A 139 -25.73 20.74 -8.60
N ALA A 140 -24.96 20.35 -7.58
CA ALA A 140 -24.42 21.28 -6.60
C ALA A 140 -23.45 22.29 -7.21
N GLN A 141 -22.59 21.84 -8.15
CA GLN A 141 -21.65 22.69 -8.87
C GLN A 141 -22.36 23.72 -9.75
N PHE A 142 -23.47 23.35 -10.43
CA PHE A 142 -24.29 24.32 -11.19
C PHE A 142 -24.96 25.35 -10.30
N GLY A 143 -25.24 25.04 -9.04
CA GLY A 143 -25.77 25.97 -8.06
C GLY A 143 -24.83 27.14 -7.74
N VAL A 144 -23.51 26.96 -7.84
CA VAL A 144 -22.51 27.97 -7.49
C VAL A 144 -22.57 29.19 -8.43
N PRO A 145 -22.47 29.07 -9.77
CA PRO A 145 -22.56 30.21 -10.67
C PRO A 145 -23.94 30.90 -10.63
N ILE A 146 -25.02 30.16 -10.42
CA ILE A 146 -26.37 30.73 -10.27
C ILE A 146 -26.41 31.60 -9.01
N SER A 147 -25.95 31.10 -7.87
CA SER A 147 -25.89 31.85 -6.62
C SER A 147 -24.97 33.07 -6.72
N SER A 148 -23.82 32.94 -7.38
CA SER A 148 -22.84 34.00 -7.61
C SER A 148 -23.43 35.11 -8.50
N ALA A 149 -24.10 34.76 -9.61
CA ALA A 149 -24.78 35.71 -10.48
C ALA A 149 -25.89 36.43 -9.73
N GLY A 150 -26.72 35.72 -8.96
CA GLY A 150 -27.77 36.30 -8.13
C GLY A 150 -27.23 37.31 -7.11
N SER A 151 -26.18 36.93 -6.37
CA SER A 151 -25.50 37.78 -5.38
C SER A 151 -24.93 39.05 -6.04
N SER A 152 -24.24 38.92 -7.17
CA SER A 152 -23.67 40.07 -7.87
C SER A 152 -24.74 41.01 -8.43
N GLN A 153 -25.87 40.46 -8.87
CA GLN A 153 -27.00 41.28 -9.34
C GLN A 153 -27.66 42.02 -8.18
N GLN A 154 -27.85 41.39 -7.03
CA GLN A 154 -28.44 42.02 -5.85
C GLN A 154 -27.57 43.17 -5.33
N ILE A 155 -26.24 42.99 -5.28
CA ILE A 155 -25.32 44.08 -4.90
C ILE A 155 -25.38 45.21 -5.89
N ARG A 156 -25.39 44.93 -7.20
CA ARG A 156 -25.47 45.99 -8.23
C ARG A 156 -26.77 46.76 -8.17
N SER A 157 -27.90 46.07 -7.94
CA SER A 157 -29.19 46.70 -7.77
C SER A 157 -29.22 47.67 -6.59
N ALA A 158 -28.81 47.17 -5.41
CA ALA A 158 -28.76 47.98 -4.19
C ALA A 158 -27.79 49.17 -4.30
N ALA A 159 -26.66 49.00 -4.99
CA ALA A 159 -25.72 50.11 -5.27
C ALA A 159 -26.29 51.14 -6.21
N ALA A 160 -27.08 50.72 -7.22
CA ALA A 160 -27.78 51.64 -8.11
C ALA A 160 -28.91 52.42 -7.37
N ASP A 161 -29.64 51.74 -6.48
CA ASP A 161 -30.67 52.38 -5.66
C ASP A 161 -30.04 53.41 -4.69
N MET A 162 -28.89 53.09 -4.07
CA MET A 162 -28.12 54.03 -3.27
C MET A 162 -27.65 55.26 -4.08
N SER A 163 -27.13 55.04 -5.28
CA SER A 163 -26.73 56.15 -6.19
C SER A 163 -27.92 57.00 -6.57
N GLY A 164 -29.08 56.40 -6.86
CA GLY A 164 -30.34 57.14 -7.13
C GLY A 164 -30.81 57.96 -5.94
N ALA A 165 -30.74 57.40 -4.72
CA ALA A 165 -31.07 58.15 -3.49
C ALA A 165 -30.12 59.33 -3.24
N GLN A 166 -28.81 59.18 -3.50
CA GLN A 166 -27.85 60.29 -3.42
C GLN A 166 -28.14 61.41 -4.43
N ALA A 167 -28.47 61.06 -5.66
CA ALA A 167 -28.90 62.03 -6.66
C ALA A 167 -30.18 62.78 -6.24
N GLY A 168 -31.13 62.07 -5.60
CA GLY A 168 -32.33 62.63 -5.02
C GLY A 168 -32.04 63.64 -3.93
N VAL A 169 -31.08 63.42 -3.03
CA VAL A 169 -30.68 64.42 -2.01
C VAL A 169 -30.06 65.65 -2.67
N LEU A 170 -29.19 65.48 -3.66
CA LEU A 170 -28.61 66.63 -4.40
C LEU A 170 -29.67 67.47 -5.08
N ALA A 171 -30.70 66.86 -5.72
CA ALA A 171 -31.81 67.58 -6.34
C ALA A 171 -32.63 68.34 -5.28
N ALA A 172 -32.93 67.73 -4.13
CA ALA A 172 -33.66 68.41 -3.04
C ALA A 172 -32.83 69.57 -2.44
N GLN A 173 -31.54 69.47 -2.32
CA GLN A 173 -30.63 70.53 -1.87
C GLN A 173 -30.63 71.70 -2.82
N LYS A 174 -30.63 71.46 -4.17
CA LYS A 174 -30.75 72.49 -5.17
C LYS A 174 -32.14 73.25 -5.11
N GLN A 175 -33.16 72.53 -4.72
CA GLN A 175 -34.46 73.11 -4.49
C GLN A 175 -34.51 74.01 -3.25
N VAL A 176 -33.78 73.63 -2.16
CA VAL A 176 -33.63 74.52 -1.00
C VAL A 176 -32.85 75.79 -1.38
N GLU A 177 -31.79 75.66 -2.16
CA GLU A 177 -31.00 76.79 -2.62
C GLU A 177 -31.86 77.77 -3.45
N ALA A 178 -32.69 77.24 -4.34
CA ALA A 178 -33.66 78.11 -5.15
C ALA A 178 -34.69 78.75 -4.25
N ALA A 179 -35.29 78.01 -3.29
CA ALA A 179 -36.25 78.55 -2.35
C ALA A 179 -35.62 79.64 -1.42
N GLN A 180 -34.39 79.46 -1.01
CA GLN A 180 -33.63 80.43 -0.21
C GLN A 180 -33.42 81.74 -0.99
N ALA A 181 -33.05 81.64 -2.29
CA ALA A 181 -32.91 82.81 -3.18
C ALA A 181 -34.28 83.61 -3.30
N GLN A 182 -35.41 82.90 -3.40
CA GLN A 182 -36.72 83.51 -3.42
C GLN A 182 -37.09 84.21 -2.12
N VAL A 183 -36.65 83.65 -0.95
CA VAL A 183 -36.83 84.34 0.33
C VAL A 183 -36.04 85.65 0.38
N VAL A 184 -34.77 85.62 -0.07
CA VAL A 184 -33.87 86.79 -0.10
C VAL A 184 -34.52 87.86 -1.03
N GLU A 185 -35.05 87.53 -2.19
CA GLU A 185 -35.77 88.42 -3.13
C GLU A 185 -36.97 89.04 -2.45
N ALA A 186 -37.80 88.26 -1.82
CA ALA A 186 -39.03 88.74 -1.15
C ALA A 186 -38.71 89.64 0.02
N GLN A 187 -37.62 89.30 0.83
CA GLN A 187 -37.15 90.12 1.93
C GLN A 187 -36.67 91.49 1.45
N ALA A 188 -35.86 91.51 0.36
CA ALA A 188 -35.39 92.81 -0.23
C ALA A 188 -36.54 93.66 -0.69
N MET A 189 -37.58 93.08 -1.29
CA MET A 189 -38.77 93.81 -1.70
C MET A 189 -39.58 94.34 -0.53
N ALA A 190 -39.79 93.50 0.53
CA ALA A 190 -40.46 93.90 1.75
C ALA A 190 -39.65 95.01 2.48
N GLN A 191 -38.35 94.92 2.57
CA GLN A 191 -37.50 95.97 3.14
C GLN A 191 -37.66 97.29 2.42
N LYS A 192 -37.64 97.30 1.10
CA LYS A 192 -37.89 98.48 0.31
C LYS A 192 -39.25 99.12 0.59
N LEU A 193 -40.31 98.31 0.58
CA LEU A 193 -41.68 98.80 0.80
C LEU A 193 -41.90 99.25 2.26
N ASN A 194 -41.34 98.60 3.23
CA ASN A 194 -41.37 99.03 4.61
C ASN A 194 -40.62 100.37 4.80
N ALA A 195 -39.47 100.60 4.15
CA ALA A 195 -38.76 101.88 4.14
C ALA A 195 -39.57 102.99 3.46
N ASP A 196 -40.37 102.63 2.40
CA ASP A 196 -41.26 103.57 1.73
C ASP A 196 -42.41 103.98 2.66
N VAL A 197 -43.01 103.05 3.47
CA VAL A 197 -44.04 103.33 4.46
C VAL A 197 -43.51 104.31 5.51
N GLU A 198 -42.31 104.06 6.09
CA GLU A 198 -41.68 104.99 7.05
C GLU A 198 -41.47 106.38 6.43
N ARG A 199 -40.99 106.44 5.21
CA ARG A 199 -40.84 107.72 4.49
C ARG A 199 -42.16 108.42 4.27
N TYR A 200 -43.20 107.71 3.81
CA TYR A 200 -44.56 108.26 3.59
C TYR A 200 -45.21 108.65 4.91
N ARG A 201 -45.00 107.98 6.00
CA ARG A 201 -45.47 108.38 7.34
C ARG A 201 -44.95 109.76 7.72
N MET A 202 -43.62 109.98 7.56
CA MET A 202 -43.01 111.30 7.81
C MET A 202 -43.59 112.44 6.91
N LEU A 203 -43.90 112.11 5.65
CA LEU A 203 -44.52 113.12 4.74
C LEU A 203 -45.98 113.35 5.06
N LEU A 204 -46.74 112.35 5.51
CA LEU A 204 -48.10 112.46 5.95
C LEU A 204 -48.22 113.42 7.18
N ASP A 205 -47.35 113.20 8.15
CA ASP A 205 -47.24 114.00 9.39
C ASP A 205 -46.99 115.49 9.04
N LYS A 206 -46.29 115.77 7.93
CA LYS A 206 -46.05 117.11 7.35
C LYS A 206 -47.19 117.62 6.43
N LYS A 207 -48.20 116.76 6.18
CA LYS A 207 -49.30 117.02 5.26
C LYS A 207 -48.92 117.25 3.77
N GLU A 208 -47.77 116.62 3.37
CA GLU A 208 -47.22 116.70 2.03
C GLU A 208 -47.81 115.62 1.08
N ILE A 209 -48.47 114.58 1.60
CA ILE A 209 -49.14 113.52 0.86
C ILE A 209 -50.58 113.29 1.37
N SER A 210 -51.40 112.53 0.58
CA SER A 210 -52.75 112.16 0.99
C SER A 210 -52.78 110.90 1.86
N GLN A 211 -53.78 110.75 2.74
CA GLN A 211 -54.05 109.58 3.52
C GLN A 211 -54.15 108.30 2.63
N GLN A 212 -54.81 108.43 1.49
CA GLN A 212 -54.95 107.35 0.53
C GLN A 212 -53.57 106.83 0.02
N GLN A 213 -52.59 107.70 -0.21
CA GLN A 213 -51.28 107.35 -0.64
C GLN A 213 -50.51 106.59 0.45
N PHE A 214 -50.63 106.97 1.75
CA PHE A 214 -50.06 106.22 2.89
C PHE A 214 -50.73 104.89 3.08
N ASP A 215 -52.09 104.81 3.01
CA ASP A 215 -52.82 103.58 3.13
C ASP A 215 -52.46 102.57 2.01
N GLN A 216 -52.24 103.06 0.79
CA GLN A 216 -51.79 102.26 -0.32
C GLN A 216 -50.35 101.68 -0.10
N ALA A 217 -49.41 102.53 0.43
CA ALA A 217 -48.09 102.09 0.75
C ALA A 217 -48.11 101.08 1.86
N THR A 218 -48.91 101.26 2.94
CA THR A 218 -49.12 100.34 4.05
C THR A 218 -49.64 98.99 3.58
N SER A 219 -50.66 99.01 2.75
CA SER A 219 -51.25 97.81 2.13
C SER A 219 -50.21 97.02 1.30
N SER A 220 -49.42 97.77 0.49
CA SER A 220 -48.32 97.15 -0.33
C SER A 220 -47.25 96.53 0.54
N ALA A 221 -46.81 97.20 1.62
CA ALA A 221 -45.83 96.63 2.58
C ALA A 221 -46.41 95.40 3.34
N THR A 222 -47.70 95.46 3.71
CA THR A 222 -48.39 94.33 4.35
C THR A 222 -48.41 93.10 3.40
N ALA A 223 -48.74 93.34 2.11
CA ALA A 223 -48.74 92.28 1.09
C ALA A 223 -47.36 91.70 0.87
N ALA A 224 -46.29 92.56 0.82
CA ALA A 224 -44.91 92.06 0.71
C ALA A 224 -44.44 91.24 1.91
N ASN A 225 -44.80 91.70 3.13
CA ASN A 225 -44.49 90.92 4.36
C ASN A 225 -45.20 89.55 4.39
N ALA A 226 -46.46 89.55 3.86
CA ALA A 226 -47.16 88.29 3.70
C ALA A 226 -46.50 87.38 2.68
N THR A 227 -45.92 87.93 1.58
CA THR A 227 -45.11 87.19 0.59
C THR A 227 -43.86 86.62 1.20
N VAL A 228 -43.15 87.38 2.05
CA VAL A 228 -41.96 86.81 2.77
C VAL A 228 -42.37 85.59 3.57
N LYS A 229 -43.41 85.66 4.37
CA LYS A 229 -43.88 84.50 5.18
C LYS A 229 -44.25 83.29 4.29
N ALA A 230 -44.88 83.57 3.15
CA ALA A 230 -45.19 82.48 2.19
C ALA A 230 -43.93 81.80 1.62
N ARG A 231 -42.87 82.60 1.30
CA ARG A 231 -41.63 82.11 0.79
C ARG A 231 -40.81 81.34 1.89
N GLU A 232 -40.85 81.85 3.12
CA GLU A 232 -40.25 81.17 4.28
C GLU A 232 -40.95 79.82 4.53
N ALA A 233 -42.23 79.74 4.45
CA ALA A 233 -42.97 78.46 4.51
C ALA A 233 -42.58 77.49 3.39
N ALA A 234 -42.40 78.00 2.15
CA ALA A 234 -41.93 77.22 1.00
C ALA A 234 -40.51 76.72 1.22
N LEU A 235 -39.62 77.54 1.81
CA LEU A 235 -38.27 77.15 2.16
C LEU A 235 -38.28 76.02 3.23
N LEU A 236 -39.13 76.12 4.25
CA LEU A 236 -39.30 75.09 5.26
C LEU A 236 -39.79 73.80 4.61
N ALA A 237 -40.73 73.84 3.70
CA ALA A 237 -41.17 72.65 2.97
C ALA A 237 -40.06 72.03 2.11
N ALA A 238 -39.24 72.87 1.44
CA ALA A 238 -38.09 72.36 0.68
C ALA A 238 -37.02 71.66 1.59
N ARG A 239 -36.81 72.24 2.79
CA ARG A 239 -35.91 71.59 3.78
C ARG A 239 -36.46 70.25 4.27
N ALA A 240 -37.76 70.12 4.50
CA ALA A 240 -38.41 68.88 4.84
C ALA A 240 -38.26 67.83 3.70
N GLN A 241 -38.24 68.27 2.43
CA GLN A 241 -37.95 67.36 1.30
C GLN A 241 -36.50 66.81 1.32
N VAL A 242 -35.51 67.64 1.74
CA VAL A 242 -34.11 67.13 1.95
C VAL A 242 -34.07 66.06 3.01
N GLN A 243 -34.70 66.28 4.15
CA GLN A 243 -34.76 65.29 5.23
C GLN A 243 -35.45 63.99 4.80
N GLN A 244 -36.50 64.07 4.00
CA GLN A 244 -37.15 62.92 3.39
C GLN A 244 -36.20 62.17 2.43
N ALA A 245 -35.42 62.89 1.63
CA ALA A 245 -34.45 62.29 0.70
C ALA A 245 -33.28 61.66 1.44
N GLU A 246 -32.80 62.28 2.54
CA GLU A 246 -31.78 61.72 3.44
C GLU A 246 -32.25 60.39 4.07
N SER A 247 -33.51 60.34 4.52
CA SER A 247 -34.07 59.09 5.06
C SER A 247 -34.12 57.97 4.00
N ARG A 248 -34.25 58.31 2.70
CA ARG A 248 -34.14 57.33 1.59
C ARG A 248 -32.73 56.82 1.41
N ILE A 249 -31.70 57.69 1.63
CA ILE A 249 -30.28 57.23 1.62
C ILE A 249 -30.04 56.19 2.71
N GLU A 250 -30.54 56.45 3.92
CA GLU A 250 -30.38 55.48 5.04
C GLU A 250 -31.03 54.13 4.71
N GLN A 251 -32.23 54.15 4.09
CA GLN A 251 -32.89 52.92 3.64
C GLN A 251 -32.07 52.20 2.56
N ALA A 252 -31.64 52.92 1.52
CA ALA A 252 -30.82 52.35 0.44
C ALA A 252 -29.46 51.85 0.95
N HIS A 253 -28.86 52.52 1.96
CA HIS A 253 -27.64 52.09 2.61
C HIS A 253 -27.83 50.74 3.37
N ALA A 254 -28.94 50.62 4.13
CA ALA A 254 -29.28 49.38 4.83
C ALA A 254 -29.51 48.23 3.85
N GLU A 255 -30.16 48.49 2.71
CA GLU A 255 -30.36 47.49 1.65
C GLU A 255 -29.04 47.07 1.01
N LEU A 256 -28.11 48.02 0.76
CA LEU A 256 -26.78 47.72 0.23
C LEU A 256 -25.97 46.88 1.24
N GLN A 257 -26.03 47.19 2.54
CA GLN A 257 -25.38 46.37 3.58
C GLN A 257 -25.96 44.94 3.60
N ASN A 258 -27.28 44.81 3.49
CA ASN A 258 -27.89 43.47 3.40
C ASN A 258 -27.45 42.73 2.14
N ALA A 259 -27.40 43.42 1.00
CA ALA A 259 -26.91 42.83 -0.25
C ALA A 259 -25.44 42.34 -0.14
N GLN A 260 -24.61 43.08 0.61
CA GLN A 260 -23.19 42.71 0.86
C GLN A 260 -23.01 41.42 1.69
N VAL A 261 -24.04 40.92 2.36
CA VAL A 261 -24.02 39.63 3.04
C VAL A 261 -24.23 38.47 2.07
N SER A 262 -24.83 38.70 0.90
CA SER A 262 -25.17 37.66 -0.07
C SER A 262 -23.95 36.83 -0.59
N PRO A 263 -22.70 37.35 -0.67
CA PRO A 263 -21.51 36.52 -0.97
C PRO A 263 -21.26 35.39 0.03
N LYS A 264 -21.67 35.53 1.30
CA LYS A 264 -21.61 34.44 2.29
C LYS A 264 -22.51 33.27 1.89
N GLN A 265 -23.64 33.55 1.26
CA GLN A 265 -24.51 32.50 0.73
C GLN A 265 -23.87 31.78 -0.44
N VAL A 266 -23.10 32.48 -1.29
CA VAL A 266 -22.29 31.85 -2.35
C VAL A 266 -21.26 30.93 -1.75
N GLN A 267 -20.50 31.36 -0.71
CA GLN A 267 -19.52 30.53 -0.01
C GLN A 267 -20.15 29.27 0.60
N ALA A 268 -21.37 29.42 1.16
CA ALA A 268 -22.11 28.25 1.67
C ALA A 268 -22.49 27.27 0.55
N THR A 269 -22.85 27.78 -0.62
CA THR A 269 -23.16 26.96 -1.80
C THR A 269 -21.89 26.28 -2.34
N GLU A 270 -20.77 27.00 -2.40
CA GLU A 270 -19.44 26.41 -2.73
C GLU A 270 -19.03 25.30 -1.76
N ALA A 271 -19.23 25.52 -0.46
CA ALA A 271 -18.93 24.50 0.55
C ALA A 271 -19.81 23.24 0.36
N ARG A 272 -21.08 23.42 -0.02
CA ARG A 272 -21.97 22.29 -0.36
C ARG A 272 -21.49 21.56 -1.63
N ALA A 273 -21.06 22.28 -2.66
CA ALA A 273 -20.50 21.67 -3.86
C ALA A 273 -19.24 20.86 -3.54
N LYS A 274 -18.30 21.42 -2.75
CA LYS A 274 -17.11 20.69 -2.29
C LYS A 274 -17.45 19.47 -1.44
N SER A 275 -18.49 19.55 -0.60
CA SER A 275 -18.97 18.41 0.17
C SER A 275 -19.53 17.30 -0.73
N ALA A 276 -20.25 17.68 -1.79
CA ALA A 276 -20.75 16.73 -2.78
C ALA A 276 -19.60 16.07 -3.58
N ASP A 277 -18.57 16.83 -3.95
CA ASP A 277 -17.35 16.28 -4.58
C ASP A 277 -16.63 15.27 -3.66
N ALA A 278 -16.53 15.55 -2.37
CA ALA A 278 -15.97 14.62 -1.39
C ALA A 278 -16.80 13.32 -1.28
N GLN A 279 -18.14 13.42 -1.44
CA GLN A 279 -19.01 12.23 -1.49
C GLN A 279 -18.73 11.38 -2.74
N VAL A 280 -18.50 12.00 -3.90
CA VAL A 280 -18.10 11.31 -5.14
C VAL A 280 -16.83 10.47 -4.88
N LEU A 281 -15.82 11.05 -4.25
CA LEU A 281 -14.58 10.32 -3.92
C LEU A 281 -14.84 9.13 -2.97
N ARG A 282 -15.72 9.30 -1.99
CA ARG A 282 -16.10 8.21 -1.08
C ARG A 282 -16.79 7.05 -1.82
N TYR A 283 -17.76 7.35 -2.67
CA TYR A 283 -18.45 6.32 -3.44
C TYR A 283 -17.57 5.70 -4.52
N LYS A 284 -16.63 6.47 -5.08
CA LYS A 284 -15.59 5.93 -5.96
C LYS A 284 -14.74 4.88 -5.24
N ALA A 285 -14.30 5.18 -4.03
CA ALA A 285 -13.52 4.20 -3.24
C ALA A 285 -14.34 2.93 -2.92
N ALA A 286 -15.66 3.08 -2.68
CA ALA A 286 -16.55 1.94 -2.48
C ALA A 286 -16.72 1.10 -3.78
N LEU A 287 -16.81 1.76 -4.94
CA LEU A 287 -16.85 1.12 -6.24
C LEU A 287 -15.54 0.35 -6.51
N ASP A 288 -14.38 1.00 -6.30
CA ASP A 288 -13.07 0.38 -6.48
C ASP A 288 -12.91 -0.86 -5.56
N GLN A 289 -13.38 -0.79 -4.32
CA GLN A 289 -13.39 -1.91 -3.39
C GLN A 289 -14.28 -3.07 -3.88
N ALA A 290 -15.49 -2.77 -4.38
CA ALA A 290 -16.39 -3.79 -4.92
C ALA A 290 -15.78 -4.46 -6.16
N GLN A 291 -15.10 -3.70 -7.02
CA GLN A 291 -14.41 -4.19 -8.19
C GLN A 291 -13.23 -5.11 -7.83
N LEU A 292 -12.43 -4.73 -6.82
CA LEU A 292 -11.35 -5.57 -6.29
C LEU A 292 -11.90 -6.88 -5.71
N ASN A 293 -12.98 -6.82 -4.93
CA ASN A 293 -13.60 -7.99 -4.34
C ASN A 293 -14.11 -8.96 -5.43
N LEU A 294 -14.71 -8.43 -6.50
CA LEU A 294 -15.09 -9.24 -7.66
C LEU A 294 -13.85 -9.84 -8.34
N GLY A 295 -12.76 -9.09 -8.49
CA GLY A 295 -11.50 -9.62 -9.03
C GLY A 295 -10.93 -10.75 -8.19
N TYR A 296 -11.07 -10.70 -6.87
CA TYR A 296 -10.60 -11.74 -5.96
C TYR A 296 -11.43 -13.04 -6.01
N THR A 297 -12.58 -13.05 -6.66
CA THR A 297 -13.34 -14.31 -6.90
C THR A 297 -12.64 -15.22 -7.90
N THR A 298 -11.72 -14.68 -8.71
CA THR A 298 -10.89 -15.45 -9.62
C THR A 298 -9.47 -15.49 -9.05
N ILE A 299 -9.09 -16.64 -8.53
CA ILE A 299 -7.78 -16.86 -7.91
C ILE A 299 -6.81 -17.32 -8.98
N VAL A 300 -5.72 -16.58 -9.14
CA VAL A 300 -4.68 -16.84 -10.16
C VAL A 300 -3.33 -17.17 -9.51
N ALA A 301 -2.48 -17.85 -10.26
CA ALA A 301 -1.12 -18.18 -9.86
C ALA A 301 -0.26 -16.90 -9.76
N PRO A 302 0.41 -16.62 -8.62
CA PRO A 302 1.29 -15.46 -8.47
C PRO A 302 2.65 -15.65 -9.14
N VAL A 303 3.09 -16.89 -9.32
CA VAL A 303 4.40 -17.31 -9.87
C VAL A 303 4.23 -18.56 -10.73
N ASP A 304 5.25 -18.82 -11.59
CA ASP A 304 5.37 -20.09 -12.32
C ASP A 304 5.78 -21.19 -11.35
N GLY A 305 5.17 -22.37 -11.45
CA GLY A 305 5.52 -23.47 -10.58
C GLY A 305 4.61 -24.68 -10.70
N ILE A 306 4.81 -25.66 -9.83
CA ILE A 306 3.95 -26.86 -9.74
C ILE A 306 2.95 -26.67 -8.59
N VAL A 307 1.70 -27.00 -8.88
CA VAL A 307 0.64 -27.06 -7.87
C VAL A 307 0.94 -28.20 -6.89
N GLY A 308 1.08 -27.87 -5.63
CA GLY A 308 1.19 -28.83 -4.55
C GLY A 308 -0.15 -29.45 -4.18
N LYS A 309 -0.25 -29.95 -2.95
CA LYS A 309 -1.48 -30.58 -2.45
C LYS A 309 -2.64 -29.57 -2.44
N ARG A 310 -3.68 -29.87 -3.20
CA ARG A 310 -4.94 -29.14 -3.23
C ARG A 310 -5.83 -29.57 -2.06
N SER A 311 -6.28 -28.61 -1.26
CA SER A 311 -7.21 -28.82 -0.14
C SER A 311 -8.64 -28.40 -0.44
N VAL A 312 -8.91 -27.84 -1.63
CA VAL A 312 -10.21 -27.30 -2.04
C VAL A 312 -10.87 -28.14 -3.12
N GLN A 313 -12.21 -28.25 -3.06
CA GLN A 313 -13.02 -28.98 -4.02
C GLN A 313 -14.16 -28.10 -4.55
N VAL A 314 -14.68 -28.44 -5.76
CA VAL A 314 -15.86 -27.79 -6.33
C VAL A 314 -17.07 -28.04 -5.43
N GLY A 315 -17.85 -26.98 -5.18
CA GLY A 315 -18.99 -27.00 -4.26
C GLY A 315 -18.66 -26.67 -2.80
N GLN A 316 -17.38 -26.62 -2.44
CA GLN A 316 -16.95 -26.24 -1.09
C GLN A 316 -17.10 -24.72 -0.87
N ASN A 317 -17.51 -24.34 0.33
CA ASN A 317 -17.51 -22.94 0.74
C ASN A 317 -16.18 -22.60 1.39
N VAL A 318 -15.50 -21.53 0.91
CA VAL A 318 -14.23 -21.05 1.43
C VAL A 318 -14.39 -19.74 2.17
N ALA A 319 -13.63 -19.56 3.25
CA ALA A 319 -13.56 -18.33 4.02
C ALA A 319 -12.32 -17.52 3.64
N PRO A 320 -12.34 -16.18 3.84
CA PRO A 320 -11.14 -15.35 3.67
C PRO A 320 -9.97 -15.85 4.54
N GLY A 321 -8.78 -15.99 3.95
CA GLY A 321 -7.58 -16.51 4.61
C GLY A 321 -7.46 -18.04 4.64
N GLN A 322 -8.44 -18.76 4.11
CA GLN A 322 -8.37 -20.22 4.03
C GLN A 322 -7.42 -20.65 2.91
N ASP A 323 -6.43 -21.50 3.25
CA ASP A 323 -5.49 -22.06 2.28
C ASP A 323 -6.18 -23.10 1.40
N MET A 324 -5.99 -22.95 0.10
CA MET A 324 -6.61 -23.82 -0.91
C MET A 324 -5.60 -24.76 -1.57
N MET A 325 -4.39 -24.31 -1.80
CA MET A 325 -3.29 -25.08 -2.39
C MET A 325 -1.98 -24.32 -2.19
N ALA A 326 -0.88 -24.90 -2.59
CA ALA A 326 0.41 -24.23 -2.63
C ALA A 326 1.02 -24.32 -4.03
N ILE A 327 1.79 -23.32 -4.43
CA ILE A 327 2.60 -23.35 -5.65
C ILE A 327 4.06 -23.39 -5.26
N VAL A 328 4.78 -24.33 -5.84
CA VAL A 328 6.21 -24.55 -5.62
C VAL A 328 6.94 -24.17 -6.90
N PRO A 329 7.67 -23.03 -6.94
CA PRO A 329 8.53 -22.68 -8.05
C PRO A 329 9.69 -23.65 -8.15
N LEU A 330 9.96 -24.17 -9.33
CA LEU A 330 11.07 -25.11 -9.53
C LEU A 330 12.41 -24.41 -9.82
N ARG A 331 12.40 -23.09 -10.01
CA ARG A 331 13.60 -22.28 -10.31
C ARG A 331 14.16 -21.56 -9.09
N ASP A 332 13.35 -21.45 -8.04
CA ASP A 332 13.72 -20.75 -6.80
C ASP A 332 13.92 -21.78 -5.67
N ILE A 333 14.90 -22.65 -5.91
CA ILE A 333 15.27 -23.72 -4.99
C ILE A 333 16.78 -23.65 -4.70
N TRP A 334 17.16 -24.10 -3.50
CA TRP A 334 18.53 -24.15 -3.02
C TRP A 334 18.73 -25.41 -2.19
N VAL A 335 19.95 -25.69 -1.80
CA VAL A 335 20.26 -26.77 -0.85
C VAL A 335 20.53 -26.18 0.51
N THR A 336 19.84 -26.68 1.52
CA THR A 336 20.13 -26.45 2.94
C THR A 336 20.90 -27.64 3.45
N ALA A 337 22.19 -27.45 3.68
CA ALA A 337 23.12 -28.53 4.08
C ALA A 337 23.64 -28.29 5.51
N ASN A 338 23.43 -29.24 6.38
CA ASN A 338 23.86 -29.19 7.79
C ASN A 338 25.25 -29.79 7.96
N PHE A 339 26.27 -28.95 7.95
CA PHE A 339 27.66 -29.37 8.18
C PHE A 339 28.00 -29.39 9.67
N LYS A 340 28.89 -30.31 10.06
CA LYS A 340 29.45 -30.33 11.43
C LYS A 340 30.32 -29.10 11.65
N GLU A 341 30.31 -28.55 12.85
CA GLU A 341 31.15 -27.40 13.24
C GLU A 341 32.62 -27.57 12.83
N THR A 342 33.14 -28.80 12.91
CA THR A 342 34.53 -29.14 12.53
C THR A 342 34.81 -29.10 11.04
N GLN A 343 33.80 -29.15 10.19
CA GLN A 343 33.90 -29.08 8.72
C GLN A 343 33.88 -27.66 8.17
N LEU A 344 33.54 -26.70 9.01
CA LEU A 344 33.38 -25.29 8.59
C LEU A 344 34.67 -24.48 8.65
N GLU A 345 35.77 -25.04 9.20
CA GLU A 345 37.03 -24.32 9.42
C GLU A 345 37.56 -23.61 8.16
N HIS A 346 37.40 -24.27 7.01
CA HIS A 346 37.90 -23.76 5.72
C HIS A 346 36.80 -23.45 4.72
N MET A 347 35.52 -23.49 5.17
CA MET A 347 34.37 -23.24 4.31
C MET A 347 34.06 -21.73 4.23
N LEU A 348 34.00 -21.21 3.03
CA LEU A 348 33.74 -19.80 2.74
C LEU A 348 32.62 -19.63 1.69
N PRO A 349 31.80 -18.56 1.78
CA PRO A 349 30.88 -18.20 0.73
C PRO A 349 31.60 -18.03 -0.62
N GLY A 350 30.99 -18.52 -1.71
CA GLY A 350 31.53 -18.51 -3.07
C GLY A 350 32.35 -19.75 -3.44
N GLN A 351 32.57 -20.70 -2.54
CA GLN A 351 33.25 -21.97 -2.87
C GLN A 351 32.36 -22.84 -3.76
N PRO A 352 32.95 -23.52 -4.76
CA PRO A 352 32.21 -24.39 -5.67
C PRO A 352 31.79 -25.69 -4.98
N VAL A 353 30.57 -26.11 -5.30
CA VAL A 353 29.94 -27.30 -4.72
C VAL A 353 29.45 -28.22 -5.85
N LYS A 354 29.67 -29.53 -5.68
CA LYS A 354 29.03 -30.55 -6.52
C LYS A 354 27.91 -31.22 -5.71
N VAL A 355 26.66 -30.92 -6.11
CA VAL A 355 25.48 -31.50 -5.47
C VAL A 355 25.08 -32.78 -6.18
N LYS A 356 25.11 -33.90 -5.46
CA LYS A 356 24.58 -35.18 -5.93
C LYS A 356 23.19 -35.38 -5.34
N VAL A 357 22.21 -35.65 -6.20
CA VAL A 357 20.84 -35.93 -5.75
C VAL A 357 20.66 -37.45 -5.69
N ASP A 358 20.19 -37.96 -4.58
CA ASP A 358 20.11 -39.41 -4.33
C ASP A 358 19.15 -40.11 -5.30
N THR A 359 18.06 -39.45 -5.68
CA THR A 359 17.05 -39.97 -6.61
C THR A 359 17.60 -40.23 -8.01
N TYR A 360 18.63 -39.48 -8.46
CA TYR A 360 19.11 -39.50 -9.84
C TYR A 360 20.52 -40.09 -9.99
N GLY A 361 20.81 -41.13 -9.22
CA GLY A 361 21.87 -42.13 -9.39
C GLY A 361 23.20 -41.67 -9.99
N GLY A 362 23.79 -40.55 -9.57
CA GLY A 362 25.12 -40.11 -10.03
C GLY A 362 25.15 -38.82 -10.84
N ARG A 363 24.02 -38.26 -11.25
CA ARG A 363 23.96 -36.91 -11.85
C ARG A 363 24.38 -35.88 -10.81
N LYS A 364 25.32 -35.03 -11.17
CA LYS A 364 25.84 -33.94 -10.33
C LYS A 364 25.42 -32.61 -10.89
N TRP A 365 25.05 -31.71 -10.02
CA TRP A 365 24.73 -30.32 -10.33
C TRP A 365 25.81 -29.41 -9.78
N ASP A 366 26.15 -28.40 -10.54
CA ASP A 366 27.07 -27.34 -10.12
C ASP A 366 26.32 -26.35 -9.23
N ALA A 367 26.97 -25.95 -8.17
CA ALA A 367 26.42 -25.04 -7.18
C ALA A 367 27.57 -24.32 -6.46
N HIS A 368 27.26 -23.34 -5.64
CA HIS A 368 28.23 -22.64 -4.80
C HIS A 368 27.65 -22.37 -3.41
N VAL A 369 28.55 -22.25 -2.43
CA VAL A 369 28.18 -21.83 -1.07
C VAL A 369 27.77 -20.37 -1.10
N THR A 370 26.53 -20.07 -0.72
CA THR A 370 26.01 -18.69 -0.68
C THR A 370 26.18 -18.07 0.69
N SER A 371 25.84 -18.81 1.73
CA SER A 371 25.95 -18.32 3.11
C SER A 371 26.06 -19.46 4.12
N ILE A 372 26.71 -19.16 5.23
CA ILE A 372 26.81 -20.03 6.39
C ILE A 372 25.88 -19.49 7.47
N GLY A 373 25.06 -20.35 8.07
CA GLY A 373 24.08 -19.97 9.06
C GLY A 373 24.69 -19.28 10.29
N ALA A 374 24.03 -18.28 10.81
CA ALA A 374 24.50 -17.50 11.95
C ALA A 374 24.46 -18.26 13.29
N ALA A 375 23.73 -19.40 13.35
CA ALA A 375 23.63 -20.24 14.55
C ALA A 375 23.35 -21.70 14.18
N THR A 376 23.55 -22.60 15.15
CA THR A 376 23.25 -24.01 14.98
C THR A 376 21.75 -24.28 14.90
N GLY A 377 21.35 -25.32 14.18
CA GLY A 377 19.94 -25.72 14.07
C GLY A 377 19.23 -25.92 15.42
N ALA A 378 19.98 -26.39 16.42
CA ALA A 378 19.48 -26.56 17.79
C ALA A 378 19.01 -25.22 18.45
N LYS A 379 19.60 -24.06 18.08
CA LYS A 379 19.22 -22.76 18.62
C LYS A 379 17.94 -22.20 17.99
N TYR A 380 17.63 -22.62 16.77
CA TYR A 380 16.39 -22.22 16.06
C TYR A 380 15.23 -23.20 16.27
N SER A 381 15.49 -24.33 16.96
CA SER A 381 14.44 -25.30 17.28
C SER A 381 13.43 -24.72 18.28
N LEU A 382 12.14 -24.96 18.04
CA LEU A 382 11.05 -24.64 18.99
C LEU A 382 11.21 -25.32 20.36
N LEU A 383 11.90 -26.47 20.40
CA LEU A 383 12.24 -27.21 21.61
C LEU A 383 13.75 -27.50 21.58
N PRO A 384 14.59 -26.55 22.04
CA PRO A 384 16.02 -26.80 22.15
C PRO A 384 16.27 -28.03 23.05
N PRO A 385 17.19 -28.92 22.71
CA PRO A 385 17.53 -30.06 23.58
C PRO A 385 18.13 -29.53 24.89
N GLU A 386 17.36 -29.60 25.97
CA GLU A 386 17.84 -29.33 27.31
C GLU A 386 18.40 -30.62 27.91
N ASN A 387 19.71 -30.63 28.25
CA ASN A 387 20.33 -31.70 29.01
C ASN A 387 19.94 -31.59 30.49
N ALA A 388 18.70 -32.01 30.80
CA ALA A 388 18.08 -31.83 32.12
C ALA A 388 18.69 -32.73 33.24
N THR A 389 19.70 -33.56 32.95
CA THR A 389 20.19 -34.58 33.90
C THR A 389 21.67 -34.45 34.31
N GLY A 390 22.25 -33.25 34.25
CA GLY A 390 23.46 -32.93 34.99
C GLY A 390 24.81 -33.35 34.37
N ASN A 391 24.85 -34.17 33.34
CA ASN A 391 26.10 -34.50 32.64
C ASN A 391 26.12 -33.77 31.28
N TYR A 392 26.96 -32.74 31.17
CA TYR A 392 27.21 -32.06 29.91
C TYR A 392 28.05 -32.96 29.00
N VAL A 393 27.41 -33.57 28.00
CA VAL A 393 28.12 -34.30 26.94
C VAL A 393 28.30 -33.33 25.76
N LYS A 394 29.54 -33.08 25.35
CA LYS A 394 29.84 -32.31 24.14
C LYS A 394 29.37 -33.10 22.93
N VAL A 395 28.21 -32.70 22.37
CA VAL A 395 27.73 -33.19 21.08
C VAL A 395 28.16 -32.26 19.97
N VAL A 396 28.58 -32.81 18.84
CA VAL A 396 28.98 -32.01 17.66
C VAL A 396 27.73 -31.30 17.14
N GLN A 397 27.80 -29.99 17.11
CA GLN A 397 26.71 -29.15 16.58
C GLN A 397 26.78 -29.10 15.06
N ARG A 398 25.61 -28.95 14.42
CA ARG A 398 25.52 -28.75 12.98
C ARG A 398 25.06 -27.32 12.69
N ILE A 399 25.65 -26.73 11.66
CA ILE A 399 25.34 -25.38 11.20
C ILE A 399 24.81 -25.50 9.78
N PRO A 400 23.61 -24.90 9.49
CA PRO A 400 23.05 -24.91 8.14
C PRO A 400 23.88 -24.03 7.23
N VAL A 401 24.22 -24.54 6.07
CA VAL A 401 24.91 -23.87 4.98
C VAL A 401 23.95 -23.83 3.79
N ARG A 402 23.71 -22.63 3.25
CA ARG A 402 22.93 -22.44 2.04
C ARG A 402 23.82 -22.55 0.83
N ILE A 403 23.41 -23.37 -0.12
CA ILE A 403 24.12 -23.64 -1.36
C ILE A 403 23.13 -23.38 -2.51
N ASP A 404 23.43 -22.40 -3.35
CA ASP A 404 22.60 -22.08 -4.49
C ASP A 404 23.15 -22.77 -5.74
N PHE A 405 22.25 -23.29 -6.59
CA PHE A 405 22.61 -23.92 -7.86
C PHE A 405 23.10 -22.90 -8.87
N ASP A 406 24.13 -23.26 -9.64
CA ASP A 406 24.68 -22.40 -10.67
C ASP A 406 23.83 -22.43 -11.91
N ASN A 407 23.35 -21.26 -12.36
CA ASN A 407 22.76 -21.09 -13.67
C ASN A 407 23.87 -20.88 -14.69
N ASN A 408 24.13 -21.89 -15.52
CA ASN A 408 25.00 -21.71 -16.66
C ASN A 408 24.24 -20.96 -17.76
N ASP A 409 24.88 -19.98 -18.43
CA ASP A 409 24.32 -19.11 -19.49
C ASP A 409 23.56 -19.83 -20.64
N LYS A 410 23.61 -21.16 -20.68
CA LYS A 410 23.02 -21.99 -21.73
C LYS A 410 21.93 -22.96 -21.29
N SER A 411 21.75 -23.19 -20.00
CA SER A 411 20.66 -24.04 -19.49
C SER A 411 20.32 -23.70 -18.04
N ASP A 412 19.03 -23.57 -17.79
CA ASP A 412 18.48 -23.56 -16.45
C ASP A 412 18.89 -24.85 -15.73
N PHE A 413 19.42 -24.76 -14.49
CA PHE A 413 19.90 -25.92 -13.74
C PHE A 413 18.79 -26.97 -13.51
N ASN A 414 17.52 -26.57 -13.56
CA ASN A 414 16.36 -27.43 -13.35
C ASN A 414 15.37 -27.37 -14.54
N GLN A 415 15.86 -27.27 -15.77
CA GLN A 415 15.05 -27.20 -16.99
C GLN A 415 14.10 -28.39 -17.14
N ASP A 416 14.54 -29.58 -16.72
CA ASP A 416 13.75 -30.81 -16.79
C ASP A 416 12.72 -30.92 -15.65
N GLY A 417 12.70 -29.97 -14.68
CA GLY A 417 11.82 -29.99 -13.51
C GLY A 417 12.06 -31.19 -12.58
N LEU A 418 13.28 -31.72 -12.61
CA LEU A 418 13.65 -32.92 -11.85
C LEU A 418 13.85 -32.64 -10.36
N LEU A 419 14.48 -31.49 -10.03
CA LEU A 419 14.76 -31.10 -8.65
C LEU A 419 13.51 -30.51 -8.00
N ARG A 420 13.21 -30.99 -6.81
CA ARG A 420 12.05 -30.58 -6.03
C ARG A 420 12.43 -30.36 -4.57
N PRO A 421 11.84 -29.37 -3.88
CA PRO A 421 12.00 -29.23 -2.44
C PRO A 421 11.65 -30.52 -1.69
N GLY A 422 12.42 -30.82 -0.63
CA GLY A 422 12.29 -32.03 0.18
C GLY A 422 13.08 -33.23 -0.34
N MET A 423 13.82 -33.11 -1.47
CA MET A 423 14.71 -34.17 -1.93
C MET A 423 16.01 -34.16 -1.14
N SER A 424 16.45 -35.36 -0.72
CA SER A 424 17.74 -35.55 -0.06
C SER A 424 18.90 -35.46 -1.07
N VAL A 425 19.96 -34.80 -0.66
CA VAL A 425 21.13 -34.54 -1.50
C VAL A 425 22.42 -34.68 -0.73
N GLY A 426 23.52 -35.01 -1.41
CA GLY A 426 24.88 -35.04 -0.85
C GLY A 426 25.74 -33.94 -1.49
N PRO A 427 25.83 -32.76 -0.89
CA PRO A 427 26.70 -31.70 -1.38
C PRO A 427 28.16 -32.01 -1.00
N ASN A 428 29.06 -31.84 -1.98
CA ASN A 428 30.49 -31.89 -1.83
C ASN A 428 31.09 -30.52 -2.09
N VAL A 429 31.57 -29.86 -1.04
CA VAL A 429 32.15 -28.50 -1.09
C VAL A 429 33.66 -28.62 -1.29
N ASN A 430 34.21 -27.93 -2.27
CA ASN A 430 35.66 -27.82 -2.44
C ASN A 430 36.20 -26.65 -1.61
N VAL A 431 36.77 -27.01 -0.43
CA VAL A 431 37.29 -26.02 0.53
C VAL A 431 38.70 -25.52 0.20
N SER A 432 39.35 -26.06 -0.84
CA SER A 432 40.68 -25.60 -1.27
C SER A 432 40.63 -24.32 -2.12
N VAL A 433 39.52 -24.07 -2.75
CA VAL A 433 39.33 -22.90 -3.60
C VAL A 433 38.95 -21.70 -2.73
N ARG A 434 39.81 -20.68 -2.70
CA ARG A 434 39.46 -19.40 -2.09
C ARG A 434 38.67 -18.60 -3.15
N PRO A 435 37.41 -18.22 -2.87
CA PRO A 435 36.65 -17.37 -3.80
C PRO A 435 37.37 -16.02 -3.95
N GLU A 436 37.50 -15.54 -5.19
CA GLU A 436 37.96 -14.17 -5.44
C GLU A 436 36.99 -13.21 -4.75
N ASN A 437 37.54 -12.38 -3.89
CA ASN A 437 36.79 -11.36 -3.17
C ASN A 437 36.29 -10.30 -4.16
N ASN A 438 35.17 -10.53 -4.81
CA ASN A 438 34.52 -9.56 -5.69
C ASN A 438 33.77 -8.49 -4.86
N ASN A 439 34.42 -7.95 -3.83
CA ASN A 439 33.97 -6.83 -3.02
C ASN A 439 34.48 -5.51 -3.60
N SER A 440 34.18 -5.26 -4.89
CA SER A 440 34.27 -3.92 -5.45
C SER A 440 32.91 -3.59 -6.07
N ASN A 441 32.20 -2.70 -5.41
CA ASN A 441 30.98 -1.97 -5.79
C ASN A 441 29.66 -2.57 -5.25
N LYS A 442 29.31 -2.13 -4.03
CA LYS A 442 27.98 -1.54 -3.79
C LYS A 442 28.08 -0.43 -2.73
#